data_0ace8103f7efb14af70025f2716fb0c0
#
_entry.id   0ace8103f7efb14af70025f2716fb0c0
#
_cell.length_a   1.000
_cell.length_b   1.000
_cell.length_c   1.000
_cell.angle_alpha   90.00
_cell.angle_beta   90.00
_cell.angle_gamma   90.00
#
_symmetry.space_group_name_H-M   'P 1'
#
loop_
_entity.id
_entity.type
_entity.pdbx_description
1 polymer ?
#
loop_
_entity_poly.entity_id
_entity_poly.type
_entity_poly.pdbx_seq_one_letter_code
_entity_poly.pdbx_strand_id
1 'polypeptide(L)'
;MENIFKYAIFLTAWGWAGFAADQKGLRIFILPEEREKDVLFKIRKELKCNNLFEDNRGWGSLIKKVKEYYTGKKVDFTDYQLNLDDYTDFQKEILQTVRKIPYGEIRSYKEAGEAAGYPRAYRAVGNTMRNNPLPLIIPCHRVIKSDGSLGGFSGKEGIALKRKMINLESKGK
;
A
#
# COMPACT_ATOMS: atom_id res chain seq x y z
N MET A 1 -26.80 3.88 -4.40
CA MET A 1 -26.56 2.47 -4.00
C MET A 1 -25.43 2.50 -2.98
N GLU A 2 -25.65 1.92 -1.81
CA GLU A 2 -24.57 1.80 -0.82
C GLU A 2 -23.48 0.90 -1.39
N ASN A 3 -22.24 1.36 -1.36
CA ASN A 3 -21.10 0.56 -1.77
C ASN A 3 -20.96 -0.63 -0.81
N ILE A 4 -21.06 -1.84 -1.34
CA ILE A 4 -20.81 -3.07 -0.60
C ILE A 4 -19.30 -3.31 -0.66
N PHE A 5 -18.65 -3.34 0.51
CA PHE A 5 -17.24 -3.66 0.60
C PHE A 5 -17.05 -5.08 1.14
N LYS A 6 -16.15 -5.80 0.52
CA LYS A 6 -15.63 -7.07 1.01
C LYS A 6 -14.27 -6.85 1.63
N TYR A 7 -14.01 -7.50 2.77
CA TYR A 7 -12.70 -7.40 3.44
C TYR A 7 -12.15 -8.76 3.79
N ALA A 8 -10.84 -8.81 3.97
CA ALA A 8 -10.15 -9.95 4.53
C ALA A 8 -9.13 -9.45 5.57
N ILE A 9 -9.00 -10.20 6.66
CA ILE A 9 -8.00 -9.99 7.70
C ILE A 9 -7.27 -11.30 7.92
N PHE A 10 -5.94 -11.26 7.99
CA PHE A 10 -5.13 -12.47 8.09
C PHE A 10 -3.81 -12.19 8.80
N LEU A 11 -3.27 -13.22 9.43
CA LEU A 11 -2.00 -13.16 10.13
C LEU A 11 -0.84 -13.32 9.14
N THR A 12 0.16 -12.44 9.24
CA THR A 12 1.44 -12.48 8.53
C THR A 12 2.58 -12.71 9.51
N ALA A 13 3.80 -12.87 9.01
CA ALA A 13 4.99 -12.96 9.87
C ALA A 13 5.27 -11.68 10.69
N TRP A 14 4.65 -10.55 10.34
CA TRP A 14 4.83 -9.27 11.03
C TRP A 14 3.61 -8.80 11.82
N GLY A 15 2.54 -9.58 11.86
CA GLY A 15 1.30 -9.25 12.53
C GLY A 15 0.07 -9.37 11.63
N TRP A 16 -1.07 -8.89 12.12
CA TRP A 16 -2.36 -8.93 11.43
C TRP A 16 -2.43 -7.85 10.36
N ALA A 17 -2.65 -8.24 9.13
CA ALA A 17 -2.88 -7.34 8.01
C ALA A 17 -4.26 -7.55 7.43
N GLY A 18 -4.74 -6.60 6.64
CA GLY A 18 -6.02 -6.73 5.97
C GLY A 18 -6.20 -5.73 4.85
N PHE A 19 -7.24 -5.96 4.08
CA PHE A 19 -7.64 -5.07 2.99
C PHE A 19 -9.15 -5.06 2.84
N ALA A 20 -9.65 -4.08 2.10
CA ALA A 20 -11.02 -4.09 1.61
C ALA A 20 -11.06 -3.71 0.14
N ALA A 21 -12.07 -4.27 -0.54
CA ALA A 21 -12.32 -4.11 -1.95
C ALA A 21 -13.81 -3.89 -2.21
N ASP A 22 -14.13 -3.28 -3.32
CA ASP A 22 -15.45 -3.21 -3.90
C ASP A 22 -15.49 -3.91 -5.28
N GLN A 23 -16.56 -3.70 -6.04
CA GLN A 23 -16.71 -4.30 -7.37
C GLN A 23 -15.66 -3.82 -8.38
N LYS A 24 -15.02 -2.67 -8.15
CA LYS A 24 -14.01 -2.07 -9.03
C LYS A 24 -12.58 -2.46 -8.67
N GLY A 25 -12.36 -3.02 -7.47
CA GLY A 25 -11.04 -3.46 -7.05
C GLY A 25 -10.69 -3.11 -5.59
N LEU A 26 -9.41 -3.25 -5.27
CA LEU A 26 -8.88 -2.94 -3.94
C LEU A 26 -9.02 -1.44 -3.65
N ARG A 27 -9.54 -1.14 -2.47
CA ARG A 27 -9.76 0.24 -1.98
C ARG A 27 -8.73 0.65 -0.95
N ILE A 28 -8.45 -0.23 -0.02
CA ILE A 28 -7.51 0.03 1.07
C ILE A 28 -6.74 -1.23 1.43
N PHE A 29 -5.54 -1.04 1.95
CA PHE A 29 -4.72 -2.06 2.58
C PHE A 29 -4.21 -1.55 3.92
N ILE A 30 -4.33 -2.35 4.97
CA ILE A 30 -3.83 -2.05 6.31
C ILE A 30 -2.56 -2.87 6.53
N LEU A 31 -1.46 -2.16 6.79
CA LEU A 31 -0.17 -2.76 7.16
C LEU A 31 -0.28 -3.54 8.48
N PRO A 32 0.64 -4.46 8.77
CA PRO A 32 0.56 -5.31 9.95
C PRO A 32 0.39 -4.54 11.27
N GLU A 33 -0.57 -5.00 12.06
CA GLU A 33 -0.92 -4.54 13.39
C GLU A 33 -0.76 -5.68 14.39
N GLU A 34 -0.64 -5.35 15.67
CA GLU A 34 -0.52 -6.36 16.73
C GLU A 34 -1.79 -7.22 16.89
N ARG A 35 -2.96 -6.62 16.68
CA ARG A 35 -4.25 -7.26 16.93
C ARG A 35 -5.17 -7.18 15.72
N GLU A 36 -5.86 -8.27 15.45
CA GLU A 36 -6.87 -8.38 14.40
C GLU A 36 -7.92 -7.26 14.45
N LYS A 37 -8.43 -6.97 15.64
CA LYS A 37 -9.44 -5.93 15.86
C LYS A 37 -8.98 -4.53 15.45
N ASP A 38 -7.69 -4.24 15.54
CA ASP A 38 -7.12 -2.94 15.16
C ASP A 38 -7.14 -2.79 13.62
N VAL A 39 -6.93 -3.88 12.90
CA VAL A 39 -7.06 -3.91 11.43
C VAL A 39 -8.50 -3.62 11.03
N LEU A 40 -9.50 -4.31 11.61
CA LEU A 40 -10.90 -4.09 11.31
C LEU A 40 -11.35 -2.65 11.64
N PHE A 41 -10.89 -2.13 12.78
CA PHE A 41 -11.17 -0.74 13.16
C PHE A 41 -10.62 0.25 12.12
N LYS A 42 -9.39 0.05 11.64
CA LYS A 42 -8.79 0.91 10.61
C LYS A 42 -9.52 0.80 9.28
N ILE A 43 -9.91 -0.42 8.86
CA ILE A 43 -10.72 -0.62 7.65
C ILE A 43 -12.01 0.21 7.72
N ARG A 44 -12.76 0.08 8.81
CA ARG A 44 -14.02 0.82 9.00
C ARG A 44 -13.84 2.33 9.01
N LYS A 45 -12.79 2.79 9.69
CA LYS A 45 -12.45 4.21 9.79
C LYS A 45 -12.09 4.82 8.41
N GLU A 46 -11.26 4.14 7.65
CA GLU A 46 -10.82 4.63 6.33
C GLU A 46 -11.97 4.62 5.31
N LEU A 47 -12.78 3.58 5.29
CA LEU A 47 -13.93 3.48 4.37
C LEU A 47 -15.13 4.32 4.82
N LYS A 48 -15.16 4.78 6.08
CA LYS A 48 -16.32 5.44 6.70
C LYS A 48 -17.62 4.64 6.51
N CYS A 49 -17.51 3.32 6.51
CA CYS A 49 -18.58 2.38 6.22
C CYS A 49 -18.60 1.26 7.25
N ASN A 50 -19.81 0.90 7.69
CA ASN A 50 -20.03 -0.23 8.60
C ASN A 50 -20.57 -1.47 7.86
N ASN A 51 -20.98 -1.33 6.61
CA ASN A 51 -21.56 -2.41 5.81
C ASN A 51 -20.43 -3.18 5.10
N LEU A 52 -19.74 -4.03 5.86
CA LEU A 52 -18.57 -4.79 5.44
C LEU A 52 -18.86 -6.29 5.56
N PHE A 53 -18.50 -7.05 4.52
CA PHE A 53 -18.62 -8.49 4.49
C PHE A 53 -17.24 -9.13 4.44
N GLU A 54 -17.00 -10.10 5.31
CA GLU A 54 -15.76 -10.87 5.28
C GLU A 54 -15.76 -11.84 4.09
N ASP A 55 -14.70 -11.80 3.27
CA ASP A 55 -14.52 -12.69 2.12
C ASP A 55 -13.04 -13.10 1.98
N ASN A 56 -12.68 -14.17 2.67
CA ASN A 56 -11.32 -14.71 2.60
C ASN A 56 -11.10 -15.62 1.36
N ARG A 57 -12.17 -16.13 0.74
CA ARG A 57 -12.05 -17.12 -0.33
C ARG A 57 -11.74 -16.49 -1.68
N GLY A 58 -12.43 -15.40 -2.01
CA GLY A 58 -12.23 -14.69 -3.29
C GLY A 58 -10.84 -14.08 -3.47
N TRP A 59 -10.07 -13.94 -2.37
CA TRP A 59 -8.79 -13.23 -2.34
C TRP A 59 -7.60 -14.11 -1.92
N GLY A 60 -7.74 -15.43 -1.98
CA GLY A 60 -6.71 -16.38 -1.53
C GLY A 60 -5.34 -16.16 -2.15
N SER A 61 -5.27 -15.79 -3.43
CA SER A 61 -4.02 -15.48 -4.14
C SER A 61 -3.34 -14.23 -3.55
N LEU A 62 -4.09 -13.16 -3.29
CA LEU A 62 -3.55 -11.94 -2.69
C LEU A 62 -3.04 -12.18 -1.27
N ILE A 63 -3.84 -12.87 -0.46
CA ILE A 63 -3.49 -13.22 0.92
C ILE A 63 -2.18 -14.03 0.94
N LYS A 64 -2.05 -15.01 0.06
CA LYS A 64 -0.82 -15.81 -0.09
C LYS A 64 0.37 -14.93 -0.44
N LYS A 65 0.27 -14.08 -1.47
CA LYS A 65 1.35 -13.18 -1.89
C LYS A 65 1.76 -12.22 -0.76
N VAL A 66 0.80 -11.66 0.00
CA VAL A 66 1.11 -10.78 1.13
C VAL A 66 1.86 -11.54 2.23
N LYS A 67 1.42 -12.75 2.58
CA LYS A 67 2.14 -13.59 3.56
C LYS A 67 3.55 -13.90 3.11
N GLU A 68 3.75 -14.26 1.84
CA GLU A 68 5.06 -14.52 1.25
C GLU A 68 5.96 -13.29 1.26
N TYR A 69 5.43 -12.08 0.97
CA TYR A 69 6.18 -10.83 1.08
C TYR A 69 6.80 -10.66 2.46
N TYR A 70 6.02 -10.81 3.52
CA TYR A 70 6.50 -10.63 4.90
C TYR A 70 7.46 -11.72 5.38
N THR A 71 7.67 -12.79 4.61
CA THR A 71 8.77 -13.75 4.80
C THR A 71 10.03 -13.40 4.00
N GLY A 72 10.03 -12.30 3.24
CA GLY A 72 11.16 -11.84 2.44
C GLY A 72 11.18 -12.39 1.00
N LYS A 73 10.12 -13.07 0.55
CA LYS A 73 10.03 -13.51 -0.83
C LYS A 73 9.72 -12.34 -1.76
N LYS A 74 10.35 -12.34 -2.92
CA LYS A 74 10.03 -11.42 -4.01
C LYS A 74 8.64 -11.72 -4.54
N VAL A 75 7.73 -10.74 -4.47
CA VAL A 75 6.36 -10.83 -4.97
C VAL A 75 5.98 -9.60 -5.79
N ASP A 76 5.03 -9.78 -6.68
CA ASP A 76 4.45 -8.70 -7.49
C ASP A 76 2.94 -8.61 -7.24
N PHE A 77 2.47 -7.37 -7.09
CA PHE A 77 1.06 -7.04 -6.86
C PHE A 77 0.42 -6.28 -8.04
N THR A 78 1.09 -6.17 -9.18
CA THR A 78 0.62 -5.39 -10.32
C THR A 78 -0.61 -5.98 -11.03
N ASP A 79 -0.92 -7.25 -10.80
CA ASP A 79 -2.07 -7.94 -11.43
C ASP A 79 -3.44 -7.59 -10.80
N TYR A 80 -3.45 -6.97 -9.61
CA TYR A 80 -4.72 -6.70 -8.92
C TYR A 80 -5.33 -5.38 -9.36
N GLN A 81 -6.64 -5.36 -9.60
CA GLN A 81 -7.36 -4.13 -9.88
C GLN A 81 -7.45 -3.26 -8.63
N LEU A 82 -7.26 -1.95 -8.82
CA LEU A 82 -7.37 -0.95 -7.77
C LEU A 82 -8.53 -0.02 -8.07
N ASN A 83 -9.31 0.31 -7.05
CA ASN A 83 -10.28 1.38 -7.15
C ASN A 83 -9.71 2.65 -6.50
N LEU A 84 -9.33 3.60 -7.34
CA LEU A 84 -8.77 4.90 -6.96
C LEU A 84 -9.72 6.06 -7.34
N ASP A 85 -11.01 5.79 -7.46
CA ASP A 85 -11.99 6.78 -7.98
C ASP A 85 -12.02 8.08 -7.17
N ASP A 86 -11.76 8.03 -5.86
CA ASP A 86 -11.75 9.20 -4.98
C ASP A 86 -10.47 10.06 -5.09
N TYR A 87 -9.54 9.67 -5.94
CA TYR A 87 -8.27 10.36 -6.14
C TYR A 87 -8.29 11.23 -7.40
N THR A 88 -7.61 12.36 -7.36
CA THR A 88 -7.43 13.23 -8.54
C THR A 88 -6.61 12.52 -9.62
N ASP A 89 -6.70 12.97 -10.87
CA ASP A 89 -5.94 12.38 -11.97
C ASP A 89 -4.42 12.45 -11.71
N PHE A 90 -3.94 13.56 -11.13
CA PHE A 90 -2.56 13.66 -10.67
C PHE A 90 -2.18 12.56 -9.67
N GLN A 91 -3.02 12.36 -8.62
CA GLN A 91 -2.75 11.35 -7.60
C GLN A 91 -2.81 9.93 -8.18
N LYS A 92 -3.77 9.66 -9.06
CA LYS A 92 -3.89 8.36 -9.77
C LYS A 92 -2.63 8.07 -10.58
N GLU A 93 -2.13 9.04 -11.34
CA GLU A 93 -0.94 8.87 -12.16
C GLU A 93 0.31 8.61 -11.30
N ILE A 94 0.48 9.37 -10.22
CA ILE A 94 1.58 9.14 -9.26
C ILE A 94 1.47 7.73 -8.62
N LEU A 95 0.30 7.33 -8.13
CA LEU A 95 0.09 6.03 -7.50
C LEU A 95 0.36 4.89 -8.49
N GLN A 96 -0.11 5.00 -9.73
CA GLN A 96 0.13 3.99 -10.77
C GLN A 96 1.61 3.93 -11.20
N THR A 97 2.30 5.05 -11.24
CA THR A 97 3.74 5.11 -11.55
C THR A 97 4.55 4.46 -10.43
N VAL A 98 4.26 4.79 -9.17
CA VAL A 98 4.94 4.18 -8.02
C VAL A 98 4.67 2.68 -7.92
N ARG A 99 3.48 2.24 -8.28
CA ARG A 99 3.11 0.82 -8.30
C ARG A 99 4.04 -0.03 -9.17
N LYS A 100 4.62 0.55 -10.21
CA LYS A 100 5.52 -0.13 -11.15
C LYS A 100 6.96 -0.25 -10.65
N ILE A 101 7.32 0.37 -9.51
CA ILE A 101 8.67 0.25 -8.95
C ILE A 101 8.89 -1.20 -8.50
N PRO A 102 9.89 -1.92 -9.06
CA PRO A 102 10.10 -3.32 -8.75
C PRO A 102 10.53 -3.56 -7.30
N TYR A 103 10.33 -4.80 -6.84
CA TYR A 103 10.82 -5.28 -5.55
C TYR A 103 12.32 -5.05 -5.39
N GLY A 104 12.71 -4.43 -4.28
CA GLY A 104 14.10 -4.13 -3.96
C GLY A 104 14.70 -2.93 -4.69
N GLU A 105 13.92 -2.21 -5.51
CA GLU A 105 14.34 -0.96 -6.12
C GLU A 105 13.80 0.24 -5.38
N ILE A 106 14.52 1.35 -5.44
CA ILE A 106 14.18 2.62 -4.78
C ILE A 106 14.20 3.72 -5.83
N ARG A 107 13.28 4.67 -5.68
CA ARG A 107 13.24 5.92 -6.45
C ARG A 107 13.10 7.10 -5.48
N SER A 108 13.62 8.25 -5.88
CA SER A 108 13.34 9.48 -5.16
C SER A 108 11.94 10.01 -5.50
N TYR A 109 11.38 10.87 -4.63
CA TYR A 109 10.14 11.58 -4.93
C TYR A 109 10.24 12.39 -6.23
N LYS A 110 11.43 12.89 -6.56
CA LYS A 110 11.71 13.59 -7.80
C LYS A 110 11.58 12.66 -8.99
N GLU A 111 12.30 11.54 -8.99
CA GLU A 111 12.25 10.53 -10.06
C GLU A 111 10.84 9.97 -10.27
N ALA A 112 10.09 9.72 -9.19
CA ALA A 112 8.70 9.27 -9.29
C ALA A 112 7.80 10.33 -9.94
N GLY A 113 8.00 11.60 -9.62
CA GLY A 113 7.28 12.71 -10.25
C GLY A 113 7.65 12.88 -11.73
N GLU A 114 8.92 12.81 -12.08
CA GLU A 114 9.40 12.86 -13.46
C GLU A 114 8.84 11.71 -14.32
N ALA A 115 8.89 10.48 -13.78
CA ALA A 115 8.36 9.29 -14.45
C ALA A 115 6.83 9.36 -14.66
N ALA A 116 6.10 10.06 -13.79
CA ALA A 116 4.67 10.30 -13.93
C ALA A 116 4.32 11.52 -14.80
N GLY A 117 5.32 12.23 -15.37
CA GLY A 117 5.10 13.42 -16.19
C GLY A 117 4.98 14.73 -15.41
N TYR A 118 5.35 14.76 -14.13
CA TYR A 118 5.25 15.93 -13.24
C TYR A 118 6.62 16.30 -12.63
N PRO A 119 7.60 16.80 -13.41
CA PRO A 119 9.01 16.93 -13.01
C PRO A 119 9.27 17.91 -11.87
N ARG A 120 8.34 18.78 -11.51
CA ARG A 120 8.51 19.77 -10.43
C ARG A 120 7.61 19.51 -9.23
N ALA A 121 6.91 18.38 -9.20
CA ALA A 121 5.84 18.11 -8.24
C ALA A 121 6.28 17.29 -7.03
N TYR A 122 7.57 17.18 -6.70
CA TYR A 122 8.08 16.26 -5.66
C TYR A 122 7.42 16.42 -4.29
N ARG A 123 6.98 17.64 -3.90
CA ARG A 123 6.23 17.84 -2.65
C ARG A 123 4.83 17.26 -2.73
N ALA A 124 4.14 17.44 -3.85
CA ALA A 124 2.83 16.87 -4.11
C ALA A 124 2.89 15.35 -4.23
N VAL A 125 3.96 14.80 -4.83
CA VAL A 125 4.26 13.36 -4.83
C VAL A 125 4.41 12.85 -3.39
N GLY A 126 5.19 13.51 -2.55
CA GLY A 126 5.36 13.16 -1.15
C GLY A 126 4.04 13.16 -0.37
N ASN A 127 3.17 14.14 -0.64
CA ASN A 127 1.84 14.20 -0.04
C ASN A 127 0.93 13.05 -0.53
N THR A 128 0.98 12.71 -1.81
CA THR A 128 0.25 11.56 -2.37
C THR A 128 0.73 10.26 -1.73
N MET A 129 2.03 10.07 -1.56
CA MET A 129 2.58 8.89 -0.89
C MET A 129 2.14 8.77 0.58
N ARG A 130 2.07 9.90 1.29
CA ARG A 130 1.57 9.92 2.68
C ARG A 130 0.12 9.45 2.79
N ASN A 131 -0.69 9.77 1.79
CA ASN A 131 -2.12 9.43 1.72
C ASN A 131 -2.40 8.20 0.84
N ASN A 132 -1.39 7.37 0.59
CA ASN A 132 -1.56 6.14 -0.18
C ASN A 132 -2.53 5.18 0.54
N PRO A 133 -3.66 4.82 -0.09
CA PRO A 133 -4.65 3.95 0.54
C PRO A 133 -4.27 2.48 0.54
N LEU A 134 -3.28 2.11 -0.27
CA LEU A 134 -2.91 0.73 -0.55
C LEU A 134 -1.40 0.50 -0.33
N PRO A 135 -0.85 0.88 0.86
CA PRO A 135 0.56 0.64 1.14
C PRO A 135 0.89 -0.84 0.97
N LEU A 136 2.08 -1.19 0.55
CA LEU A 136 2.53 -2.48 0.06
C LEU A 136 2.08 -2.77 -1.38
N ILE A 137 0.79 -2.74 -1.68
CA ILE A 137 0.25 -2.97 -3.04
C ILE A 137 0.74 -1.86 -3.99
N ILE A 138 0.73 -0.62 -3.51
CA ILE A 138 1.43 0.52 -4.09
C ILE A 138 2.63 0.79 -3.18
N PRO A 139 3.86 0.46 -3.60
CA PRO A 139 5.01 0.38 -2.72
C PRO A 139 5.60 1.75 -2.38
N CYS A 140 4.84 2.59 -1.68
CA CYS A 140 5.29 3.93 -1.26
C CYS A 140 6.54 3.89 -0.35
N HIS A 141 6.85 2.75 0.27
CA HIS A 141 8.11 2.55 1.00
C HIS A 141 9.34 2.57 0.07
N ARG A 142 9.19 2.29 -1.22
CA ARG A 142 10.26 2.36 -2.24
C ARG A 142 10.54 3.77 -2.74
N VAL A 143 9.80 4.78 -2.23
CA VAL A 143 10.01 6.19 -2.63
C VAL A 143 10.60 6.96 -1.44
N ILE A 144 11.79 7.55 -1.64
CA ILE A 144 12.58 8.24 -0.61
C ILE A 144 12.93 9.66 -1.05
N LYS A 145 13.58 10.44 -0.20
CA LYS A 145 14.11 11.76 -0.59
C LYS A 145 15.36 11.61 -1.45
N SER A 146 15.65 12.65 -2.25
CA SER A 146 16.83 12.67 -3.12
C SER A 146 18.16 12.69 -2.37
N ASP A 147 18.17 13.10 -1.09
CA ASP A 147 19.33 13.03 -0.20
C ASP A 147 19.55 11.65 0.44
N GLY A 148 18.72 10.66 0.09
CA GLY A 148 18.77 9.31 0.64
C GLY A 148 18.02 9.13 1.96
N SER A 149 17.50 10.18 2.58
CA SER A 149 16.66 10.06 3.78
C SER A 149 15.26 9.54 3.43
N LEU A 150 14.64 8.79 4.37
CA LEU A 150 13.44 8.02 4.05
C LEU A 150 12.18 8.85 3.77
N GLY A 151 12.10 10.06 4.34
CA GLY A 151 10.85 10.83 4.31
C GLY A 151 9.77 10.23 5.21
N GLY A 152 8.55 10.81 5.15
CA GLY A 152 7.42 10.33 5.94
C GLY A 152 6.86 9.00 5.43
N PHE A 153 6.19 8.26 6.33
CA PHE A 153 5.48 7.03 6.02
C PHE A 153 4.25 6.89 6.93
N SER A 154 3.29 6.05 6.54
CA SER A 154 2.02 5.91 7.26
C SER A 154 2.16 5.20 8.62
N GLY A 155 1.34 5.61 9.61
CA GLY A 155 1.19 4.95 10.89
C GLY A 155 2.12 5.43 12.01
N LYS A 156 1.91 4.91 13.22
CA LYS A 156 2.68 5.29 14.44
C LYS A 156 4.16 4.98 14.34
N GLU A 157 4.52 3.90 13.66
CA GLU A 157 5.92 3.48 13.47
C GLU A 157 6.58 4.10 12.24
N GLY A 158 5.81 4.75 11.37
CA GLY A 158 6.19 5.55 10.22
C GLY A 158 7.53 5.18 9.58
N ILE A 159 8.56 5.96 9.85
CA ILE A 159 9.90 5.79 9.26
C ILE A 159 10.54 4.44 9.63
N ALA A 160 10.33 3.93 10.85
CA ALA A 160 10.89 2.65 11.29
C ALA A 160 10.31 1.48 10.45
N LEU A 161 9.01 1.47 10.22
CA LEU A 161 8.35 0.47 9.39
C LEU A 161 8.81 0.56 7.93
N LYS A 162 8.92 1.76 7.38
CA LYS A 162 9.47 1.98 6.02
C LYS A 162 10.88 1.39 5.88
N ARG A 163 11.76 1.68 6.83
CA ARG A 163 13.12 1.13 6.87
C ARG A 163 13.11 -0.40 6.95
N LYS A 164 12.24 -0.97 7.79
CA LYS A 164 12.09 -2.42 7.94
C LYS A 164 11.66 -3.09 6.63
N MET A 165 10.73 -2.48 5.88
CA MET A 165 10.29 -2.98 4.57
C MET A 165 11.40 -2.89 3.52
N ILE A 166 12.12 -1.77 3.44
CA ILE A 166 13.27 -1.61 2.54
C ILE A 166 14.35 -2.64 2.85
N ASN A 167 14.68 -2.85 4.14
CA ASN A 167 15.67 -3.82 4.55
C ASN A 167 15.24 -5.27 4.24
N LEU A 168 13.95 -5.58 4.36
CA LEU A 168 13.41 -6.88 3.95
C LEU A 168 13.68 -7.14 2.47
N GLU A 169 13.38 -6.17 1.63
CA GLU A 169 13.53 -6.27 0.18
C GLU A 169 15.00 -6.30 -0.26
N SER A 170 15.91 -5.66 0.47
CA SER A 170 17.34 -5.67 0.15
C SER A 170 18.01 -7.03 0.40
N LYS A 171 17.46 -7.83 1.32
CA LYS A 171 17.98 -9.18 1.63
C LYS A 171 17.50 -10.27 0.65
N GLY A 172 16.44 -9.99 -0.09
CA GLY A 172 15.85 -10.90 -1.07
C GLY A 172 16.44 -10.78 -2.48
N LYS A 173 17.59 -10.10 -2.61
CA LYS A 173 18.33 -9.94 -3.87
C LYS A 173 19.32 -11.08 -4.08
#